data_6683e17f05f53575faeee4cee55d3143
#
_entry.id   6683e17f05f53575faeee4cee55d3143
#
_cell.length_a   1.000
_cell.length_b   1.000
_cell.length_c   1.000
_cell.angle_alpha   90.00
_cell.angle_beta   90.00
_cell.angle_gamma   90.00
#
_symmetry.space_group_name_H-M   'P 1'
#
loop_
_entity.id
_entity.type
_entity.pdbx_description
1 polymer ?
#
loop_
_entity_poly.entity_id
_entity_poly.type
_entity_poly.pdbx_seq_one_letter_code
_entity_poly.pdbx_strand_id
1 'polypeptide(L)'
;MADHIKDKSYYANARTEMLQFIPKDAQKILEVGCGEGKFSALLAEQGKETWAIEPNPKSAEIAAKSLNKVFQGTIDERLSDLPDDAFDVIVMNDVIEHLTEPWDDIQKLKSKLKKDGVFVSSIPNVRYAKNIFHVLFKRDWKYADDRILDITHYRFFTKKSIRRLWEENGYSVQRMKGINRTKSFAYFPFAVLLNILLLLSQLDVFYMQFATVAKKK
;
A
#
# COMPACT_ATOMS: atom_id res chain seq x y z
N MET A 1 7.76 -3.77 -22.43
CA MET A 1 8.03 -2.79 -21.35
C MET A 1 9.35 -3.20 -20.71
N ALA A 2 10.32 -2.27 -20.58
CA ALA A 2 11.59 -2.62 -19.96
C ALA A 2 11.33 -2.99 -18.48
N ASP A 3 11.76 -4.18 -18.08
CA ASP A 3 11.78 -4.59 -16.67
C ASP A 3 12.67 -3.62 -15.89
N HIS A 4 12.08 -2.61 -15.26
CA HIS A 4 12.79 -1.82 -14.28
C HIS A 4 13.07 -2.72 -13.06
N ILE A 5 14.22 -3.38 -13.10
CA ILE A 5 14.72 -4.20 -11.98
C ILE A 5 14.99 -3.24 -10.83
N LYS A 6 14.06 -3.19 -9.87
CA LYS A 6 14.25 -2.39 -8.65
C LYS A 6 15.41 -2.94 -7.82
N ASP A 7 16.14 -2.04 -7.15
CA ASP A 7 17.25 -2.40 -6.27
C ASP A 7 16.79 -3.34 -5.14
N LYS A 8 17.68 -4.22 -4.71
CA LYS A 8 17.43 -5.16 -3.59
C LYS A 8 16.94 -4.47 -2.32
N SER A 9 17.30 -3.21 -2.08
CA SER A 9 16.82 -2.41 -0.95
C SER A 9 15.30 -2.13 -0.99
N TYR A 10 14.69 -2.08 -2.18
CA TYR A 10 13.25 -1.89 -2.34
C TYR A 10 12.44 -3.01 -1.71
N TYR A 11 12.86 -4.26 -1.91
CA TYR A 11 12.21 -5.45 -1.35
C TYR A 11 12.63 -5.73 0.10
N ALA A 12 13.57 -4.97 0.65
CA ALA A 12 14.16 -5.21 1.97
C ALA A 12 13.33 -4.66 3.15
N ASN A 13 12.31 -3.85 2.90
CA ASN A 13 11.54 -3.20 3.96
C ASN A 13 10.40 -4.09 4.47
N ALA A 14 10.49 -4.52 5.72
CA ALA A 14 9.47 -5.37 6.36
C ALA A 14 8.16 -4.65 6.72
N ARG A 15 8.03 -3.33 6.48
CA ARG A 15 6.82 -2.53 6.72
C ARG A 15 6.19 -2.75 8.10
N THR A 16 7.03 -2.87 9.12
CA THR A 16 6.60 -3.19 10.50
C THR A 16 5.57 -2.22 11.06
N GLU A 17 5.57 -0.95 10.61
CA GLU A 17 4.58 0.05 10.97
C GLU A 17 3.16 -0.30 10.50
N MET A 18 3.01 -1.21 9.54
CA MET A 18 1.72 -1.67 9.04
C MET A 18 1.09 -2.77 9.92
N LEU A 19 1.87 -3.47 10.75
CA LEU A 19 1.36 -4.52 11.65
C LEU A 19 0.24 -4.02 12.58
N GLN A 20 0.31 -2.76 13.02
CA GLN A 20 -0.71 -2.15 13.89
C GLN A 20 -2.09 -1.99 13.25
N PHE A 21 -2.20 -2.19 11.93
CA PHE A 21 -3.45 -2.08 11.17
C PHE A 21 -4.09 -3.45 10.90
N ILE A 22 -3.37 -4.54 11.14
CA ILE A 22 -3.90 -5.89 11.04
C ILE A 22 -4.77 -6.18 12.28
N PRO A 23 -6.05 -6.58 12.13
CA PRO A 23 -6.87 -7.01 13.26
C PRO A 23 -6.20 -8.17 14.01
N LYS A 24 -6.21 -8.11 15.34
CA LYS A 24 -5.52 -9.11 16.18
C LYS A 24 -6.10 -10.51 16.03
N ASP A 25 -7.39 -10.60 15.82
CA ASP A 25 -8.18 -11.81 15.62
C ASP A 25 -8.11 -12.39 14.21
N ALA A 26 -7.55 -11.66 13.25
CA ALA A 26 -7.34 -12.17 11.89
C ALA A 26 -6.44 -13.40 11.91
N GLN A 27 -6.86 -14.46 11.23
CA GLN A 27 -6.14 -15.74 11.14
C GLN A 27 -5.57 -15.98 9.75
N LYS A 28 -6.32 -15.69 8.69
CA LYS A 28 -5.92 -15.94 7.31
C LYS A 28 -5.78 -14.65 6.52
N ILE A 29 -4.59 -14.41 5.99
CA ILE A 29 -4.20 -13.15 5.38
C ILE A 29 -3.68 -13.42 3.96
N LEU A 30 -4.15 -12.61 3.01
CA LEU A 30 -3.60 -12.53 1.66
C LEU A 30 -2.82 -11.23 1.51
N GLU A 31 -1.54 -11.29 1.16
CA GLU A 31 -0.79 -10.12 0.72
C GLU A 31 -0.66 -10.11 -0.80
N VAL A 32 -1.10 -9.03 -1.43
CA VAL A 32 -0.92 -8.81 -2.87
C VAL A 32 0.31 -7.92 -3.05
N GLY A 33 1.24 -8.35 -3.92
CA GLY A 33 2.51 -7.67 -4.13
C GLY A 33 3.43 -7.79 -2.91
N CYS A 34 3.66 -9.01 -2.43
CA CYS A 34 4.41 -9.25 -1.19
C CYS A 34 5.93 -9.02 -1.32
N GLY A 35 6.46 -8.86 -2.55
CA GLY A 35 7.90 -8.84 -2.77
C GLY A 35 8.56 -10.12 -2.23
N GLU A 36 9.62 -10.00 -1.44
CA GLU A 36 10.29 -11.12 -0.77
C GLU A 36 9.52 -11.68 0.45
N GLY A 37 8.28 -11.23 0.69
CA GLY A 37 7.38 -11.76 1.73
C GLY A 37 7.71 -11.30 3.15
N LYS A 38 8.54 -10.27 3.34
CA LYS A 38 9.04 -9.86 4.67
C LYS A 38 7.95 -9.41 5.62
N PHE A 39 6.92 -8.71 5.13
CA PHE A 39 5.80 -8.30 5.96
C PHE A 39 4.95 -9.50 6.40
N SER A 40 4.55 -10.35 5.45
CA SER A 40 3.73 -11.53 5.74
C SER A 40 4.49 -12.57 6.57
N ALA A 41 5.83 -12.65 6.46
CA ALA A 41 6.64 -13.51 7.34
C ALA A 41 6.49 -13.13 8.82
N LEU A 42 6.45 -11.82 9.14
CA LEU A 42 6.19 -11.37 10.52
C LEU A 42 4.80 -11.78 11.04
N LEU A 43 3.83 -11.92 10.14
CA LEU A 43 2.48 -12.40 10.50
C LEU A 43 2.47 -13.92 10.66
N ALA A 44 3.21 -14.65 9.81
CA ALA A 44 3.39 -16.10 9.93
C ALA A 44 4.09 -16.46 11.25
N GLU A 45 5.11 -15.71 11.67
CA GLU A 45 5.77 -15.87 12.98
C GLU A 45 4.80 -15.67 14.16
N GLN A 46 3.71 -14.91 13.97
CA GLN A 46 2.63 -14.74 14.96
C GLN A 46 1.57 -15.86 14.88
N GLY A 47 1.80 -16.91 14.09
CA GLY A 47 0.90 -18.05 13.92
C GLY A 47 -0.26 -17.81 12.96
N LYS A 48 -0.22 -16.77 12.12
CA LYS A 48 -1.24 -16.49 11.12
C LYS A 48 -0.97 -17.27 9.83
N GLU A 49 -2.03 -17.72 9.15
CA GLU A 49 -1.94 -18.34 7.82
C GLU A 49 -1.76 -17.22 6.78
N THR A 50 -0.60 -17.20 6.13
CA THR A 50 -0.22 -16.15 5.17
C THR A 50 -0.13 -16.71 3.75
N TRP A 51 -0.94 -16.12 2.87
CA TRP A 51 -0.90 -16.36 1.44
C TRP A 51 -0.46 -15.09 0.72
N ALA A 52 0.17 -15.23 -0.46
CA ALA A 52 0.60 -14.10 -1.24
C ALA A 52 0.43 -14.28 -2.74
N ILE A 53 0.27 -13.16 -3.45
CA ILE A 53 0.43 -13.04 -4.91
C ILE A 53 1.63 -12.12 -5.16
N GLU A 54 2.59 -12.56 -5.99
CA GLU A 54 3.76 -11.75 -6.35
C GLU A 54 4.13 -11.96 -7.83
N PRO A 55 4.12 -10.91 -8.66
CA PRO A 55 4.41 -11.06 -10.09
C PRO A 55 5.89 -11.34 -10.38
N ASN A 56 6.81 -10.85 -9.55
CA ASN A 56 8.24 -11.10 -9.77
C ASN A 56 8.62 -12.52 -9.35
N PRO A 57 9.09 -13.39 -10.30
CA PRO A 57 9.35 -14.80 -10.00
C PRO A 57 10.44 -15.02 -8.94
N LYS A 58 11.49 -14.18 -8.93
CA LYS A 58 12.57 -14.30 -7.94
C LYS A 58 12.10 -13.93 -6.54
N SER A 59 11.30 -12.86 -6.43
CA SER A 59 10.71 -12.44 -5.16
C SER A 59 9.71 -13.47 -4.64
N ALA A 60 8.87 -14.02 -5.51
CA ALA A 60 7.92 -15.08 -5.16
C ALA A 60 8.62 -16.34 -4.64
N GLU A 61 9.73 -16.75 -5.28
CA GLU A 61 10.54 -17.90 -4.80
C GLU A 61 11.13 -17.66 -3.40
N ILE A 62 11.57 -16.43 -3.13
CA ILE A 62 12.09 -16.06 -1.80
C ILE A 62 10.95 -16.07 -0.77
N ALA A 63 9.82 -15.44 -1.09
CA ALA A 63 8.65 -15.38 -0.21
C ALA A 63 8.11 -16.78 0.14
N ALA A 64 8.14 -17.71 -0.80
CA ALA A 64 7.66 -19.09 -0.61
C ALA A 64 8.44 -19.87 0.48
N LYS A 65 9.61 -19.40 0.90
CA LYS A 65 10.39 -20.02 1.97
C LYS A 65 9.85 -19.72 3.37
N SER A 66 9.05 -18.66 3.49
CA SER A 66 8.57 -18.15 4.78
C SER A 66 7.05 -18.05 4.90
N LEU A 67 6.31 -18.13 3.79
CA LEU A 67 4.87 -18.01 3.75
C LEU A 67 4.21 -19.36 3.51
N ASN A 68 2.95 -19.53 3.97
CA ASN A 68 2.21 -20.78 3.80
C ASN A 68 1.89 -21.07 2.32
N LYS A 69 1.61 -20.02 1.52
CA LYS A 69 1.32 -20.20 0.09
C LYS A 69 1.67 -18.93 -0.69
N VAL A 70 2.38 -19.10 -1.80
CA VAL A 70 2.71 -17.99 -2.70
C VAL A 70 2.33 -18.37 -4.12
N PHE A 71 1.60 -17.49 -4.79
CA PHE A 71 1.25 -17.58 -6.20
C PHE A 71 2.09 -16.59 -7.01
N GLN A 72 2.94 -17.08 -7.86
CA GLN A 72 3.69 -16.24 -8.79
C GLN A 72 2.78 -15.79 -9.94
N GLY A 73 2.59 -14.49 -10.10
CA GLY A 73 1.77 -13.89 -11.15
C GLY A 73 1.06 -12.63 -10.70
N THR A 74 0.23 -12.08 -11.58
CA THR A 74 -0.63 -10.92 -11.32
C THR A 74 -1.94 -11.33 -10.64
N ILE A 75 -2.73 -10.34 -10.19
CA ILE A 75 -4.08 -10.57 -9.63
C ILE A 75 -4.95 -11.33 -10.64
N ASP A 76 -4.97 -10.87 -11.90
CA ASP A 76 -5.81 -11.47 -12.95
C ASP A 76 -5.45 -12.94 -13.23
N GLU A 77 -4.16 -13.27 -13.22
CA GLU A 77 -3.68 -14.63 -13.46
C GLU A 77 -3.99 -15.59 -12.30
N ARG A 78 -4.08 -15.06 -11.08
CA ARG A 78 -4.16 -15.87 -9.84
C ARG A 78 -5.48 -15.79 -9.11
N LEU A 79 -6.39 -14.93 -9.57
CA LEU A 79 -7.68 -14.72 -8.90
C LEU A 79 -8.49 -16.04 -8.75
N SER A 80 -8.47 -16.91 -9.77
CA SER A 80 -9.17 -18.19 -9.76
C SER A 80 -8.54 -19.23 -8.82
N ASP A 81 -7.25 -19.05 -8.46
CA ASP A 81 -6.54 -19.94 -7.53
C ASP A 81 -6.88 -19.62 -6.06
N LEU A 82 -7.55 -18.48 -5.82
CA LEU A 82 -7.94 -18.04 -4.50
C LEU A 82 -9.37 -18.49 -4.17
N PRO A 83 -9.61 -19.09 -2.99
CA PRO A 83 -10.96 -19.42 -2.54
C PRO A 83 -11.76 -18.16 -2.22
N ASP A 84 -13.08 -18.22 -2.45
CA ASP A 84 -13.99 -17.15 -2.04
C ASP A 84 -14.25 -17.20 -0.52
N ASP A 85 -14.61 -16.06 0.07
CA ASP A 85 -14.93 -15.88 1.49
C ASP A 85 -13.89 -16.50 2.46
N ALA A 86 -12.60 -16.42 2.09
CA ALA A 86 -11.54 -17.16 2.78
C ALA A 86 -10.64 -16.28 3.66
N PHE A 87 -10.44 -15.02 3.30
CA PHE A 87 -9.44 -14.16 3.95
C PHE A 87 -10.08 -13.20 4.95
N ASP A 88 -9.51 -13.13 6.14
CA ASP A 88 -9.87 -12.12 7.15
C ASP A 88 -9.32 -10.75 6.76
N VAL A 89 -8.15 -10.73 6.11
CA VAL A 89 -7.48 -9.52 5.66
C VAL A 89 -6.87 -9.74 4.28
N ILE A 90 -7.06 -8.75 3.40
CA ILE A 90 -6.24 -8.61 2.18
C ILE A 90 -5.35 -7.37 2.36
N VAL A 91 -4.04 -7.55 2.21
CA VAL A 91 -3.02 -6.51 2.38
C VAL A 91 -2.50 -6.06 1.02
N MET A 92 -2.39 -4.75 0.83
CA MET A 92 -1.82 -4.13 -0.37
C MET A 92 -0.89 -2.98 0.08
N ASN A 93 0.35 -3.30 0.42
CA ASN A 93 1.34 -2.32 0.86
C ASN A 93 2.13 -1.79 -0.34
N ASP A 94 1.90 -0.52 -0.72
CA ASP A 94 2.55 0.13 -1.87
C ASP A 94 2.35 -0.67 -3.17
N VAL A 95 1.10 -1.03 -3.46
CA VAL A 95 0.70 -1.82 -4.64
C VAL A 95 -0.30 -1.05 -5.49
N ILE A 96 -1.28 -0.42 -4.88
CA ILE A 96 -2.44 0.20 -5.56
C ILE A 96 -2.00 1.26 -6.57
N GLU A 97 -0.95 2.01 -6.28
CA GLU A 97 -0.36 3.01 -7.17
C GLU A 97 0.30 2.44 -8.43
N HIS A 98 0.68 1.16 -8.38
CA HIS A 98 1.29 0.43 -9.50
C HIS A 98 0.25 -0.27 -10.40
N LEU A 99 -1.01 -0.34 -9.97
CA LEU A 99 -2.06 -0.96 -10.77
C LEU A 99 -2.57 0.00 -11.85
N THR A 100 -2.83 -0.53 -13.02
CA THR A 100 -3.43 0.26 -14.12
C THR A 100 -4.90 0.53 -13.85
N GLU A 101 -5.63 -0.45 -13.33
CA GLU A 101 -7.06 -0.36 -13.00
C GLU A 101 -7.34 -0.79 -11.55
N PRO A 102 -6.86 0.00 -10.55
CA PRO A 102 -6.96 -0.40 -9.13
C PRO A 102 -8.40 -0.57 -8.64
N TRP A 103 -9.37 0.13 -9.24
CA TRP A 103 -10.79 -0.01 -8.90
C TRP A 103 -11.29 -1.41 -9.23
N ASP A 104 -10.99 -1.92 -10.43
CA ASP A 104 -11.39 -3.26 -10.88
C ASP A 104 -10.71 -4.34 -10.05
N ASP A 105 -9.41 -4.18 -9.78
CA ASP A 105 -8.65 -5.16 -8.99
C ASP A 105 -9.17 -5.28 -7.55
N ILE A 106 -9.52 -4.15 -6.93
CA ILE A 106 -10.19 -4.13 -5.61
C ILE A 106 -11.55 -4.84 -5.66
N GLN A 107 -12.32 -4.63 -6.73
CA GLN A 107 -13.63 -5.30 -6.90
C GLN A 107 -13.48 -6.82 -7.11
N LYS A 108 -12.51 -7.26 -7.94
CA LYS A 108 -12.22 -8.68 -8.16
C LYS A 108 -11.85 -9.38 -6.85
N LEU A 109 -11.03 -8.74 -6.02
CA LEU A 109 -10.59 -9.28 -4.73
C LEU A 109 -11.71 -9.28 -3.66
N LYS A 110 -12.81 -8.58 -3.89
CA LYS A 110 -13.93 -8.46 -2.94
C LYS A 110 -14.56 -9.80 -2.58
N SER A 111 -14.67 -10.72 -3.55
CA SER A 111 -15.22 -12.07 -3.30
C SER A 111 -14.33 -12.93 -2.42
N LYS A 112 -13.03 -12.63 -2.35
CA LYS A 112 -12.02 -13.39 -1.59
C LYS A 112 -12.04 -13.05 -0.10
N LEU A 113 -12.51 -11.83 0.25
CA LEU A 113 -12.71 -11.42 1.64
C LEU A 113 -13.92 -12.09 2.27
N LYS A 114 -13.76 -12.55 3.51
CA LYS A 114 -14.88 -12.93 4.37
C LYS A 114 -15.87 -11.78 4.56
N LYS A 115 -17.09 -12.10 5.00
CA LYS A 115 -18.15 -11.10 5.25
C LYS A 115 -17.68 -9.93 6.13
N ASP A 116 -16.92 -10.22 7.18
CA ASP A 116 -16.37 -9.22 8.11
C ASP A 116 -14.91 -8.85 7.82
N GLY A 117 -14.39 -9.32 6.68
CA GLY A 117 -13.01 -9.09 6.28
C GLY A 117 -12.71 -7.63 5.93
N VAL A 118 -11.43 -7.28 6.00
CA VAL A 118 -10.94 -5.94 5.72
C VAL A 118 -9.80 -5.92 4.71
N PHE A 119 -9.73 -4.86 3.93
CA PHE A 119 -8.49 -4.47 3.26
C PHE A 119 -7.63 -3.64 4.19
N VAL A 120 -6.33 -3.90 4.17
CA VAL A 120 -5.29 -3.06 4.77
C VAL A 120 -4.34 -2.60 3.68
N SER A 121 -4.18 -1.31 3.51
CA SER A 121 -3.30 -0.77 2.47
C SER A 121 -2.44 0.38 2.96
N SER A 122 -1.28 0.55 2.32
CA SER A 122 -0.53 1.80 2.36
C SER A 122 -0.42 2.36 0.95
N ILE A 123 -0.65 3.66 0.79
CA ILE A 123 -0.62 4.34 -0.50
C ILE A 123 0.15 5.65 -0.36
N PRO A 124 1.08 5.97 -1.28
CA PRO A 124 1.82 7.22 -1.31
C PRO A 124 0.91 8.45 -1.43
N ASN A 125 1.29 9.50 -0.71
CA ASN A 125 0.58 10.78 -0.72
C ASN A 125 1.32 11.79 -1.60
N VAL A 126 0.78 12.09 -2.77
CA VAL A 126 1.36 13.07 -3.69
C VAL A 126 1.44 14.48 -3.08
N ARG A 127 0.60 14.79 -2.07
CA ARG A 127 0.61 16.06 -1.33
C ARG A 127 1.69 16.15 -0.25
N TYR A 128 2.60 15.18 -0.15
CA TYR A 128 3.72 15.26 0.78
C TYR A 128 4.53 16.55 0.56
N ALA A 129 4.90 17.23 1.65
CA ALA A 129 5.52 18.57 1.61
C ALA A 129 6.71 18.67 0.65
N LYS A 130 7.56 17.64 0.58
CA LYS A 130 8.69 17.62 -0.37
C LYS A 130 8.22 17.72 -1.82
N ASN A 131 7.18 16.98 -2.20
CA ASN A 131 6.65 17.02 -3.58
C ASN A 131 6.05 18.38 -3.89
N ILE A 132 5.23 18.93 -2.98
CA ILE A 132 4.64 20.26 -3.15
C ILE A 132 5.75 21.31 -3.30
N PHE A 133 6.80 21.22 -2.47
CA PHE A 133 7.94 22.14 -2.54
C PHE A 133 8.63 22.06 -3.90
N HIS A 134 8.89 20.88 -4.42
CA HIS A 134 9.53 20.69 -5.73
C HIS A 134 8.68 21.25 -6.86
N VAL A 135 7.37 20.95 -6.86
CA VAL A 135 6.46 21.46 -7.90
C VAL A 135 6.38 22.99 -7.87
N LEU A 136 6.24 23.61 -6.68
CA LEU A 136 6.06 25.05 -6.56
C LEU A 136 7.35 25.84 -6.78
N PHE A 137 8.47 25.40 -6.18
CA PHE A 137 9.69 26.21 -6.16
C PHE A 137 10.76 25.74 -7.14
N LYS A 138 10.81 24.43 -7.43
CA LYS A 138 11.71 23.87 -8.45
C LYS A 138 11.05 23.78 -9.82
N ARG A 139 9.71 23.96 -9.89
CA ARG A 139 8.91 23.86 -11.12
C ARG A 139 9.16 22.55 -11.86
N ASP A 140 9.35 21.46 -11.09
CA ASP A 140 9.78 20.17 -11.59
C ASP A 140 8.94 19.03 -10.99
N TRP A 141 8.56 18.08 -11.86
CA TRP A 141 7.93 16.81 -11.52
C TRP A 141 8.88 15.70 -11.98
N LYS A 142 9.97 15.54 -11.21
CA LYS A 142 11.02 14.60 -11.56
C LYS A 142 10.67 13.20 -11.06
N TYR A 143 10.47 12.28 -11.98
CA TYR A 143 10.34 10.87 -11.66
C TYR A 143 11.67 10.31 -11.09
N ALA A 144 11.55 9.30 -10.23
CA ALA A 144 12.65 8.63 -9.55
C ALA A 144 12.44 7.11 -9.61
N ASP A 145 13.42 6.36 -9.14
CA ASP A 145 13.35 4.91 -9.10
C ASP A 145 12.65 4.39 -7.82
N ASP A 146 12.32 5.31 -6.90
CA ASP A 146 11.69 4.99 -5.63
C ASP A 146 10.70 6.06 -5.15
N ARG A 147 9.96 5.75 -4.08
CA ARG A 147 9.08 6.65 -3.32
C ARG A 147 7.85 7.13 -4.10
N ILE A 148 7.39 8.39 -3.82
CA ILE A 148 6.09 8.90 -4.27
C ILE A 148 6.07 9.13 -5.78
N LEU A 149 7.16 9.60 -6.37
CA LEU A 149 7.30 9.86 -7.80
C LEU A 149 8.05 8.73 -8.51
N ASP A 150 7.88 7.50 -8.04
CA ASP A 150 8.43 6.32 -8.70
C ASP A 150 7.90 6.24 -10.14
N ILE A 151 8.80 5.99 -11.10
CA ILE A 151 8.47 5.94 -12.53
C ILE A 151 7.47 4.82 -12.85
N THR A 152 7.33 3.83 -11.98
CA THR A 152 6.39 2.72 -12.13
C THR A 152 5.02 3.00 -11.51
N HIS A 153 4.80 4.19 -10.91
CA HIS A 153 3.49 4.59 -10.41
C HIS A 153 2.61 5.08 -11.56
N TYR A 154 1.52 4.37 -11.82
CA TYR A 154 0.50 4.79 -12.79
C TYR A 154 -0.51 5.74 -12.17
N ARG A 155 -0.75 5.67 -10.85
CA ARG A 155 -1.77 6.44 -10.14
C ARG A 155 -1.16 7.21 -8.99
N PHE A 156 -1.58 8.48 -8.82
CA PHE A 156 -1.14 9.34 -7.74
C PHE A 156 -2.32 9.69 -6.84
N PHE A 157 -2.14 9.52 -5.54
CA PHE A 157 -3.22 9.66 -4.59
C PHE A 157 -2.98 10.78 -3.57
N THR A 158 -4.09 11.35 -3.11
CA THR A 158 -4.17 12.21 -1.93
C THR A 158 -4.99 11.49 -0.86
N LYS A 159 -4.93 11.95 0.39
CA LYS A 159 -5.78 11.42 1.47
C LYS A 159 -7.26 11.33 1.08
N LYS A 160 -7.79 12.36 0.37
CA LYS A 160 -9.19 12.39 -0.07
C LYS A 160 -9.47 11.37 -1.17
N SER A 161 -8.59 11.24 -2.17
CA SER A 161 -8.81 10.27 -3.25
C SER A 161 -8.63 8.83 -2.80
N ILE A 162 -7.75 8.56 -1.81
CA ILE A 162 -7.66 7.23 -1.17
C ILE A 162 -8.99 6.87 -0.49
N ARG A 163 -9.58 7.79 0.29
CA ARG A 163 -10.89 7.54 0.91
C ARG A 163 -11.95 7.26 -0.15
N ARG A 164 -12.01 8.08 -1.19
CA ARG A 164 -12.96 7.94 -2.29
C ARG A 164 -12.79 6.60 -3.02
N LEU A 165 -11.56 6.16 -3.29
CA LEU A 165 -11.27 4.86 -3.88
C LEU A 165 -11.99 3.73 -3.12
N TRP A 166 -11.87 3.69 -1.80
CA TRP A 166 -12.51 2.66 -0.98
C TRP A 166 -14.03 2.80 -0.93
N GLU A 167 -14.54 4.01 -0.72
CA GLU A 167 -15.98 4.28 -0.55
C GLU A 167 -16.78 4.00 -1.82
N GLU A 168 -16.25 4.38 -3.00
CA GLU A 168 -16.86 4.11 -4.31
C GLU A 168 -16.81 2.62 -4.67
N ASN A 169 -15.86 1.87 -4.16
CA ASN A 169 -15.79 0.42 -4.33
C ASN A 169 -16.62 -0.39 -3.31
N GLY A 170 -17.47 0.28 -2.53
CA GLY A 170 -18.40 -0.38 -1.61
C GLY A 170 -17.74 -0.83 -0.30
N TYR A 171 -16.72 -0.10 0.15
CA TYR A 171 -16.10 -0.27 1.46
C TYR A 171 -16.38 0.93 2.36
N SER A 172 -16.28 0.73 3.67
CA SER A 172 -16.26 1.80 4.66
C SER A 172 -14.84 1.93 5.25
N VAL A 173 -14.29 3.14 5.22
CA VAL A 173 -12.96 3.42 5.78
C VAL A 173 -13.08 3.49 7.29
N GLN A 174 -12.65 2.43 7.98
CA GLN A 174 -12.68 2.31 9.45
C GLN A 174 -11.56 3.11 10.10
N ARG A 175 -10.38 3.09 9.49
CA ARG A 175 -9.20 3.79 10.00
C ARG A 175 -8.37 4.29 8.82
N MET A 176 -7.91 5.53 8.90
CA MET A 176 -6.93 6.10 7.98
C MET A 176 -5.94 6.96 8.77
N LYS A 177 -4.67 6.61 8.69
CA LYS A 177 -3.60 7.28 9.45
C LYS A 177 -2.42 7.58 8.54
N GLY A 178 -1.90 8.81 8.64
CA GLY A 178 -0.63 9.16 8.02
C GLY A 178 0.53 8.40 8.67
N ILE A 179 1.39 7.83 7.83
CA ILE A 179 2.60 7.13 8.24
C ILE A 179 3.82 7.75 7.54
N ASN A 180 5.00 7.38 7.98
CA ASN A 180 6.26 7.89 7.43
C ASN A 180 6.30 9.43 7.40
N ARG A 181 6.13 10.03 8.62
CA ARG A 181 6.16 11.48 8.80
C ARG A 181 7.51 12.06 8.40
N THR A 182 7.50 13.23 7.75
CA THR A 182 8.74 13.94 7.43
C THR A 182 9.57 14.22 8.67
N LYS A 183 10.84 13.83 8.61
CA LYS A 183 11.87 14.14 9.61
C LYS A 183 12.90 15.14 9.06
N SER A 184 12.74 15.55 7.79
CA SER A 184 13.69 16.43 7.11
C SER A 184 13.59 17.86 7.63
N PHE A 185 14.66 18.40 8.19
CA PHE A 185 14.75 19.80 8.60
C PHE A 185 14.50 20.77 7.44
N ALA A 186 14.79 20.37 6.20
CA ALA A 186 14.61 21.22 5.03
C ALA A 186 13.12 21.42 4.65
N TYR A 187 12.29 20.39 4.80
CA TYR A 187 10.88 20.45 4.36
C TYR A 187 9.90 20.61 5.51
N PHE A 188 10.32 20.37 6.74
CA PHE A 188 9.45 20.53 7.91
C PHE A 188 8.98 21.97 8.12
N PRO A 189 9.85 23.00 8.10
CA PRO A 189 9.41 24.39 8.20
C PRO A 189 8.43 24.81 7.10
N PHE A 190 8.67 24.35 5.88
CA PHE A 190 7.75 24.59 4.77
C PHE A 190 6.38 23.93 5.01
N ALA A 191 6.35 22.69 5.48
CA ALA A 191 5.10 22.01 5.83
C ALA A 191 4.34 22.74 6.95
N VAL A 192 5.04 23.28 7.95
CA VAL A 192 4.46 24.11 9.02
C VAL A 192 3.87 25.39 8.45
N LEU A 193 4.66 26.14 7.66
CA LEU A 193 4.21 27.37 7.02
C LEU A 193 2.97 27.14 6.15
N LEU A 194 2.98 26.10 5.32
CA LEU A 194 1.86 25.73 4.47
C LEU A 194 0.60 25.43 5.31
N ASN A 195 0.74 24.75 6.44
CA ASN A 195 -0.39 24.48 7.31
C ASN A 195 -0.92 25.74 8.01
N ILE A 196 -0.06 26.67 8.44
CA ILE A 196 -0.48 27.95 9.02
C ILE A 196 -1.27 28.75 7.98
N LEU A 197 -0.74 28.90 6.76
CA LEU A 197 -1.40 29.62 5.66
C LEU A 197 -2.75 29.01 5.27
N LEU A 198 -2.91 27.69 5.44
CA LEU A 198 -4.14 26.97 5.13
C LEU A 198 -4.96 26.64 6.38
N LEU A 199 -4.85 27.45 7.43
CA LEU A 199 -5.62 27.37 8.68
C LEU A 199 -5.59 25.94 9.32
N LEU A 200 -4.40 25.32 9.32
CA LEU A 200 -4.15 23.98 9.87
C LEU A 200 -4.99 22.87 9.24
N SER A 201 -5.63 23.13 8.10
CA SER A 201 -6.52 22.18 7.42
C SER A 201 -5.79 21.12 6.61
N GLN A 202 -4.46 21.22 6.47
CA GLN A 202 -3.66 20.42 5.53
C GLN A 202 -2.59 19.57 6.22
N LEU A 203 -2.90 19.03 7.40
CA LEU A 203 -1.97 18.18 8.17
C LEU A 203 -1.51 16.93 7.41
N ASP A 204 -2.18 16.56 6.32
CA ASP A 204 -1.81 15.46 5.44
C ASP A 204 -0.44 15.65 4.77
N VAL A 205 0.02 16.90 4.57
CA VAL A 205 1.32 17.20 3.93
C VAL A 205 2.53 16.71 4.73
N PHE A 206 2.36 16.44 6.02
CA PHE A 206 3.43 15.89 6.85
C PHE A 206 3.72 14.42 6.60
N TYR A 207 2.82 13.67 5.96
CA TYR A 207 2.92 12.23 5.84
C TYR A 207 3.19 11.82 4.39
N MET A 208 4.18 10.95 4.23
CA MET A 208 4.57 10.43 2.92
C MET A 208 3.55 9.43 2.38
N GLN A 209 2.85 8.72 3.26
CA GLN A 209 1.88 7.70 2.91
C GLN A 209 0.69 7.72 3.86
N PHE A 210 -0.41 7.12 3.43
CA PHE A 210 -1.57 6.83 4.27
C PHE A 210 -1.80 5.33 4.37
N ALA A 211 -1.79 4.82 5.59
CA ALA A 211 -2.28 3.49 5.92
C ALA A 211 -3.81 3.55 6.10
N THR A 212 -4.52 2.60 5.49
CA THR A 212 -5.98 2.54 5.50
C THR A 212 -6.45 1.14 5.87
N VAL A 213 -7.48 1.07 6.71
CA VAL A 213 -8.28 -0.13 6.97
C VAL A 213 -9.67 0.12 6.40
N ALA A 214 -10.06 -0.65 5.41
CA ALA A 214 -11.34 -0.54 4.72
C ALA A 214 -12.14 -1.84 4.88
N LYS A 215 -13.34 -1.74 5.48
CA LYS A 215 -14.23 -2.87 5.72
C LYS A 215 -15.26 -2.97 4.60
N LYS A 216 -15.53 -4.18 4.14
CA LYS A 216 -16.62 -4.52 3.21
C LYS A 216 -17.95 -4.06 3.79
N LYS A 217 -18.77 -3.33 2.99
CA LYS A 217 -20.14 -2.93 3.36
C LYS A 217 -21.12 -4.06 3.15
#